data_ba40f9ea2e7b79bad5b86d38e0709ba8
#
_entry.id   ba40f9ea2e7b79bad5b86d38e0709ba8
#
_cell.length_a   1.000
_cell.length_b   1.000
_cell.length_c   1.000
_cell.angle_alpha   90.00
_cell.angle_beta   90.00
_cell.angle_gamma   90.00
#
_symmetry.space_group_name_H-M   'P 1'
#
loop_
_entity.id
_entity.type
_entity.pdbx_description
1 polymer ?
#
loop_
_entity_poly.entity_id
_entity_poly.type
_entity_poly.pdbx_seq_one_letter_code
_entity_poly.pdbx_strand_id
1 'polypeptide(L)'
;MLKIGISACFFHADPKRAIFKGMTLQYIEQNVAHWLMQREVLAFMVPSPDGGTRRAGSRATTEAYAQELDGLVLMGGSDVRKDGLAIGY
;
A
#
# COMPACT_ATOMS: atom_id res chain seq x y z
N MET A 1 -6.42 18.01 -12.07
CA MET A 1 -6.64 17.51 -10.69
C MET A 1 -5.31 17.07 -10.10
N LEU A 2 -5.17 17.24 -8.80
CA LEU A 2 -4.00 16.73 -8.09
C LEU A 2 -4.00 15.20 -8.10
N LYS A 3 -2.81 14.63 -8.13
CA LYS A 3 -2.58 13.19 -8.08
C LYS A 3 -2.09 12.83 -6.68
N ILE A 4 -2.91 12.12 -5.93
CA ILE A 4 -2.60 11.75 -4.55
C ILE A 4 -2.44 10.24 -4.47
N GLY A 5 -1.30 9.81 -3.97
CA GLY A 5 -1.04 8.40 -3.71
C GLY A 5 -1.59 7.98 -2.36
N ILE A 6 -2.01 6.75 -2.26
CA ILE A 6 -2.42 6.13 -1.00
C ILE A 6 -1.50 4.93 -0.80
N SER A 7 -0.77 4.90 0.31
CA SER A 7 0.10 3.77 0.59
C SER A 7 -0.72 2.49 0.80
N ALA A 8 -0.25 1.39 0.23
CA ALA A 8 -0.97 0.12 0.29
C ALA A 8 -0.84 -0.53 1.67
N CYS A 9 -1.88 -1.25 2.06
CA CYS A 9 -1.87 -2.16 3.18
C CYS A 9 -1.51 -3.56 2.69
N PHE A 10 -1.02 -4.40 3.59
CA PHE A 10 -0.60 -5.76 3.28
C PHE A 10 -1.60 -6.79 3.77
N PHE A 11 -1.81 -7.80 2.95
CA PHE A 11 -2.50 -9.02 3.31
C PHE A 11 -1.49 -10.14 3.01
N HIS A 12 -0.69 -10.47 4.03
CA HIS A 12 0.45 -11.38 3.85
C HIS A 12 -0.01 -12.80 3.52
N ALA A 13 0.85 -13.53 2.80
CA ALA A 13 0.62 -14.93 2.54
C ALA A 13 0.46 -15.70 3.86
N ASP A 14 -0.58 -16.52 3.93
CA ASP A 14 -0.89 -17.29 5.13
C ASP A 14 -1.50 -18.64 4.71
N PRO A 15 -0.83 -19.75 4.98
CA PRO A 15 -1.33 -21.07 4.61
C PRO A 15 -2.64 -21.45 5.32
N LYS A 16 -3.00 -20.76 6.39
CA LYS A 16 -4.23 -21.01 7.15
C LYS A 16 -5.46 -20.32 6.55
N ARG A 17 -5.26 -19.39 5.60
CA ARG A 17 -6.40 -18.72 4.95
C ARG A 17 -7.12 -19.67 4.00
N ALA A 18 -8.42 -19.40 3.82
CA ALA A 18 -9.24 -20.16 2.87
C ALA A 18 -8.83 -19.89 1.42
N ILE A 19 -8.37 -18.65 1.11
CA ILE A 19 -7.98 -18.22 -0.23
C ILE A 19 -6.67 -17.46 -0.16
N PHE A 20 -5.97 -17.38 -1.30
CA PHE A 20 -4.70 -16.64 -1.44
C PHE A 20 -3.64 -17.07 -0.44
N LYS A 21 -3.56 -18.37 -0.17
CA LYS A 21 -2.64 -18.92 0.86
C LYS A 21 -1.19 -18.64 0.57
N GLY A 22 -0.78 -18.70 -0.70
CA GLY A 22 0.61 -18.60 -1.11
C GLY A 22 1.01 -17.23 -1.64
N MET A 23 0.16 -16.22 -1.54
CA MET A 23 0.46 -14.91 -2.12
C MET A 23 0.18 -13.78 -1.15
N THR A 24 1.01 -12.75 -1.23
CA THR A 24 0.81 -11.49 -0.52
C THR A 24 0.02 -10.55 -1.40
N LEU A 25 -1.03 -9.97 -0.85
CA LEU A 25 -1.84 -8.96 -1.53
C LEU A 25 -1.54 -7.60 -0.94
N GLN A 26 -1.61 -6.58 -1.80
CA GLN A 26 -1.59 -5.20 -1.36
C GLN A 26 -2.92 -4.57 -1.74
N TYR A 27 -3.48 -3.73 -0.86
CA TYR A 27 -4.80 -3.16 -1.05
C TYR A 27 -4.91 -1.79 -0.40
N ILE A 28 -5.96 -1.04 -0.78
CA ILE A 28 -6.37 0.18 -0.10
C ILE A 28 -7.83 0.05 0.30
N GLU A 29 -8.23 0.79 1.34
CA GLU A 29 -9.63 0.83 1.74
C GLU A 29 -10.42 1.74 0.81
N GLN A 30 -11.57 1.27 0.36
CA GLN A 30 -12.44 1.98 -0.57
C GLN A 30 -12.86 3.35 -0.04
N ASN A 31 -13.17 3.44 1.25
CA ASN A 31 -13.66 4.69 1.84
C ASN A 31 -12.60 5.79 1.81
N VAL A 32 -11.32 5.45 1.93
CA VAL A 32 -10.24 6.43 1.83
C VAL A 32 -10.12 6.94 0.40
N ALA A 33 -10.17 6.05 -0.57
CA ALA A 33 -10.14 6.43 -1.98
C ALA A 33 -11.32 7.35 -2.31
N HIS A 34 -12.53 6.99 -1.88
CA HIS A 34 -13.72 7.80 -2.13
C HIS A 34 -13.67 9.14 -1.42
N TRP A 35 -13.10 9.19 -0.21
CA TRP A 35 -12.93 10.43 0.53
C TRP A 35 -12.07 11.43 -0.26
N LEU A 36 -10.99 10.95 -0.86
CA LEU A 36 -10.14 11.78 -1.72
C LEU A 36 -10.86 12.19 -3.01
N MET A 37 -11.52 11.24 -3.65
CA MET A 37 -12.19 11.49 -4.94
C MET A 37 -13.31 12.52 -4.81
N GLN A 38 -13.99 12.58 -3.67
CA GLN A 38 -15.00 13.60 -3.39
C GLN A 38 -14.42 15.02 -3.35
N ARG A 39 -13.10 15.14 -3.18
CA ARG A 39 -12.39 16.41 -3.17
C ARG A 39 -11.77 16.73 -4.51
N GLU A 40 -12.21 16.04 -5.56
CA GLU A 40 -11.75 16.23 -6.94
C GLU A 40 -10.25 16.03 -7.10
N VAL A 41 -9.71 15.03 -6.43
CA VAL A 41 -8.35 14.58 -6.64
C VAL A 41 -8.35 13.18 -7.23
N LEU A 42 -7.34 12.86 -8.03
CA LEU A 42 -7.13 11.51 -8.52
C LEU A 42 -6.40 10.71 -7.44
N ALA A 43 -7.00 9.60 -7.04
CA ALA A 43 -6.42 8.72 -6.03
C ALA A 43 -5.75 7.52 -6.70
N PHE A 44 -4.54 7.23 -6.29
CA PHE A 44 -3.76 6.10 -6.80
C PHE A 44 -3.26 5.26 -5.65
N MET A 45 -3.37 3.94 -5.78
CA MET A 45 -2.69 3.07 -4.84
C MET A 45 -1.20 3.07 -5.17
N VAL A 46 -0.37 3.28 -4.15
CA VAL A 46 1.08 3.17 -4.28
C VAL A 46 1.50 1.85 -3.63
N PRO A 47 1.86 0.85 -4.42
CA PRO A 47 2.28 -0.44 -3.86
C PRO A 47 3.65 -0.30 -3.21
N SER A 48 3.88 -1.10 -2.17
CA SER A 48 5.23 -1.21 -1.62
C SER A 48 6.12 -1.94 -2.63
N PRO A 49 7.35 -1.46 -2.85
CA PRO A 49 8.27 -2.15 -3.75
C PRO A 49 8.92 -3.38 -3.12
N ASP A 50 8.72 -3.61 -1.83
CA ASP A 50 9.35 -4.72 -1.14
C ASP A 50 8.62 -6.04 -1.43
N GLY A 51 9.38 -7.11 -1.50
CA GLY A 51 8.82 -8.43 -1.71
C GLY A 51 9.63 -9.27 -2.70
N GLY A 52 9.47 -10.58 -2.64
CA GLY A 52 10.28 -11.53 -3.41
C GLY A 52 9.93 -11.58 -4.90
N THR A 53 8.82 -11.02 -5.32
CA THR A 53 8.40 -11.04 -6.72
C THR A 53 8.87 -9.82 -7.50
N ARG A 54 9.44 -8.83 -6.82
CA ARG A 54 9.94 -7.63 -7.49
C ARG A 54 11.25 -7.91 -8.20
N ARG A 55 11.35 -7.46 -9.43
CA ARG A 55 12.60 -7.60 -10.21
C ARG A 55 13.67 -6.69 -9.61
N ALA A 56 14.86 -7.24 -9.38
CA ALA A 56 16.01 -6.45 -8.94
C ALA A 56 16.39 -5.41 -9.98
N GLY A 57 16.74 -4.20 -9.52
CA GLY A 57 17.13 -3.10 -10.39
C GLY A 57 15.98 -2.36 -11.05
N SER A 58 14.75 -2.64 -10.67
CA SER A 58 13.60 -1.87 -11.16
C SER A 58 13.73 -0.40 -10.76
N ARG A 59 13.37 0.50 -11.70
CA ARG A 59 13.34 1.94 -11.45
C ARG A 59 12.05 2.42 -10.78
N ALA A 60 11.05 1.54 -10.63
CA ALA A 60 9.81 1.87 -9.96
C ALA A 60 10.05 1.84 -8.45
N THR A 61 10.58 2.92 -7.94
CA THR A 61 10.96 3.09 -6.54
C THR A 61 9.99 4.05 -5.84
N THR A 62 10.07 4.12 -4.52
CA THR A 62 9.30 5.09 -3.74
C THR A 62 9.58 6.51 -4.21
N GLU A 63 10.83 6.82 -4.52
CA GLU A 63 11.23 8.14 -5.02
C GLU A 63 10.60 8.44 -6.38
N ALA A 64 10.50 7.43 -7.25
CA ALA A 64 9.86 7.60 -8.54
C ALA A 64 8.38 7.96 -8.38
N TYR A 65 7.67 7.28 -7.47
CA TYR A 65 6.28 7.64 -7.15
C TYR A 65 6.17 9.04 -6.56
N ALA A 66 7.11 9.42 -5.68
CA ALA A 66 7.11 10.75 -5.10
C ALA A 66 7.27 11.85 -6.14
N GLN A 67 8.01 11.60 -7.20
CA GLN A 67 8.20 12.56 -8.29
C GLN A 67 6.95 12.73 -9.14
N GLU A 68 6.16 11.69 -9.29
CA GLU A 68 4.97 11.70 -10.15
C GLU A 68 3.70 12.17 -9.44
N LEU A 69 3.66 12.11 -8.12
CA LEU A 69 2.48 12.42 -7.33
C LEU A 69 2.62 13.80 -6.67
N ASP A 70 1.48 14.46 -6.48
CA ASP A 70 1.43 15.75 -5.78
C ASP A 70 1.42 15.58 -4.27
N GLY A 71 1.01 14.42 -3.77
CA GLY A 71 0.98 14.15 -2.34
C GLY A 71 0.76 12.67 -2.05
N LEU A 72 0.84 12.33 -0.79
CA LEU A 72 0.72 10.95 -0.32
C LEU A 72 -0.10 10.91 0.97
N VAL A 73 -1.04 9.98 1.01
CA VAL A 73 -1.78 9.62 2.22
C VAL A 73 -1.25 8.28 2.71
N LEU A 74 -0.84 8.24 3.96
CA LEU A 74 -0.38 7.01 4.59
C LEU A 74 -1.57 6.31 5.24
N MET A 75 -1.86 5.10 4.78
CA MET A 75 -2.90 4.29 5.40
C MET A 75 -2.42 3.79 6.75
N GLY A 76 -3.33 3.75 7.72
CA GLY A 76 -3.09 3.04 8.96
C GLY A 76 -2.91 1.56 8.65
N GLY A 77 -1.97 0.93 9.32
CA GLY A 77 -1.69 -0.48 9.14
C GLY A 77 -1.80 -1.23 10.45
N SER A 78 -1.00 -2.27 10.59
CA SER A 78 -0.92 -3.04 11.84
C SER A 78 -0.34 -2.20 12.95
N ASP A 79 -0.87 -2.35 14.16
CA ASP A 79 -0.29 -1.69 15.32
C ASP A 79 1.09 -2.25 15.63
N VAL A 80 1.98 -1.38 16.14
CA VAL A 80 3.32 -1.79 16.52
C VAL A 80 3.27 -2.35 17.95
N ARG A 81 3.82 -3.54 18.13
CA ARG A 81 3.94 -4.16 19.44
C ARG A 81 5.03 -3.47 20.26
N LYS A 82 5.04 -3.72 21.58
CA LYS A 82 6.05 -3.16 22.50
C LYS A 82 7.48 -3.54 22.12
N ASP A 83 7.66 -4.69 21.48
CA ASP A 83 8.96 -5.18 21.02
C ASP A 83 9.34 -4.63 19.64
N GLY A 84 8.56 -3.70 19.08
CA GLY A 84 8.80 -3.10 17.80
C GLY A 84 8.27 -3.88 16.60
N LEU A 85 7.68 -5.03 16.82
CA LEU A 85 7.09 -5.83 15.73
C LEU A 85 5.65 -5.38 15.46
N ALA A 86 5.29 -5.36 14.18
CA ALA A 86 3.91 -5.04 13.80
C ALA A 86 2.97 -6.18 14.18
N ILE A 87 1.79 -5.79 14.67
CA ILE A 87 0.70 -6.74 14.90
C ILE A 87 -0.03 -6.88 13.56
N GLY A 88 0.05 -8.06 12.93
CA GLY A 88 -0.55 -8.30 11.62
C GLY A 88 -2.06 -8.38 11.67
N TYR A 89 -2.66 -8.08 10.53
CA TYR A 89 -4.06 -8.34 10.27
C TYR A 89 -4.18 -9.46 9.25
#